data_4080916566880118ab0344f136744ff0
#
_entry.id   4080916566880118ab0344f136744ff0
#
_cell.length_a   1.000
_cell.length_b   1.000
_cell.length_c   1.000
_cell.angle_alpha   90.00
_cell.angle_beta   90.00
_cell.angle_gamma   90.00
#
_symmetry.space_group_name_H-M   'P 1'
#
loop_
_entity.id
_entity.type
_entity.pdbx_description
1 polymer ?
#
loop_
_entity_poly.entity_id
_entity_poly.type
_entity_poly.pdbx_seq_one_letter_code
_entity_poly.pdbx_strand_id
1 'polypeptide(L)'
;MDLRADLELALDVADVADAFTLPHFVDRDFTVDWKTNQTEVTEIDRQAETLIVNSLAAQRPDHGAFGEEHGLGGSETSRWRWVIDPIDGTSGFVRGIPVWASLIALTFDNVPVLGVVSAPALGFRWWGGVSLGAYVSARGTERSISVSSVNALGDSQVCVTHNAGWDRLGLTDRLITLQQQARRSRGFGDFWQHMLVAEGAMDVAVDAVGVAPYDLAAIRPIVEAAGGTFTDRHGEPTHLHDTAISSNGHMHDEVIALLN
;
A
#
# COMPACT_ATOMS: atom_id res chain seq x y z
N MET A 1 13.54 -19.27 2.54
CA MET A 1 13.75 -17.95 3.15
C MET A 1 12.91 -17.92 4.40
N ASP A 2 13.48 -17.64 5.56
CA ASP A 2 12.69 -17.47 6.80
C ASP A 2 12.61 -15.97 7.10
N LEU A 3 11.41 -15.39 6.96
CA LEU A 3 11.15 -13.96 7.10
C LEU A 3 10.51 -13.59 8.45
N ARG A 4 10.41 -14.53 9.40
CA ARG A 4 9.69 -14.28 10.67
C ARG A 4 10.36 -13.17 11.48
N ALA A 5 11.69 -13.21 11.61
CA ALA A 5 12.43 -12.19 12.35
C ALA A 5 12.38 -10.81 11.67
N ASP A 6 12.25 -10.77 10.34
CA ASP A 6 12.09 -9.52 9.61
C ASP A 6 10.66 -8.99 9.70
N LEU A 7 9.66 -9.89 9.77
CA LEU A 7 8.27 -9.52 10.06
C LEU A 7 8.13 -8.93 11.48
N GLU A 8 8.68 -9.62 12.48
CA GLU A 8 8.67 -9.11 13.88
C GLU A 8 9.30 -7.72 13.96
N LEU A 9 10.45 -7.54 13.32
CA LEU A 9 11.11 -6.23 13.25
C LEU A 9 10.22 -5.18 12.55
N ALA A 10 9.58 -5.51 11.42
CA ALA A 10 8.71 -4.56 10.70
C ALA A 10 7.48 -4.18 11.53
N LEU A 11 6.92 -5.11 12.30
CA LEU A 11 5.80 -4.84 13.21
C LEU A 11 6.23 -3.94 14.39
N ASP A 12 7.39 -4.19 15.00
CA ASP A 12 7.94 -3.35 16.06
C ASP A 12 8.21 -1.92 15.54
N VAL A 13 8.73 -1.81 14.32
CA VAL A 13 9.00 -0.50 13.70
C VAL A 13 7.69 0.22 13.33
N ALA A 14 6.66 -0.51 12.93
CA ALA A 14 5.33 0.06 12.74
C ALA A 14 4.72 0.59 14.05
N ASP A 15 4.98 -0.06 15.20
CA ASP A 15 4.59 0.48 16.52
C ASP A 15 5.28 1.81 16.82
N VAL A 16 6.57 1.94 16.47
CA VAL A 16 7.32 3.20 16.64
C VAL A 16 6.75 4.29 15.74
N ALA A 17 6.43 3.97 14.48
CA ALA A 17 5.82 4.90 13.53
C ALA A 17 4.44 5.37 14.01
N ASP A 18 3.58 4.45 14.44
CA ASP A 18 2.23 4.74 14.95
C ASP A 18 2.28 5.63 16.20
N ALA A 19 3.18 5.31 17.15
CA ALA A 19 3.35 6.09 18.37
C ALA A 19 3.81 7.53 18.10
N PHE A 20 4.55 7.76 17.02
CA PHE A 20 4.97 9.07 16.58
C PHE A 20 3.88 9.79 15.76
N THR A 21 3.31 9.17 14.74
CA THR A 21 2.45 9.85 13.77
C THR A 21 1.04 10.12 14.29
N LEU A 22 0.45 9.19 15.08
CA LEU A 22 -0.94 9.30 15.53
C LEU A 22 -1.20 10.51 16.43
N PRO A 23 -0.36 10.87 17.43
CA PRO A 23 -0.54 12.09 18.21
C PRO A 23 -0.59 13.34 17.34
N HIS A 24 0.35 13.49 16.38
CA HIS A 24 0.39 14.63 15.46
C HIS A 24 -0.86 14.72 14.60
N PHE A 25 -1.37 13.59 14.10
CA PHE A 25 -2.65 13.54 13.39
C PHE A 25 -3.82 14.03 14.24
N VAL A 26 -3.89 13.61 15.51
CA VAL A 26 -4.97 13.99 16.44
C VAL A 26 -4.90 15.46 16.80
N ASP A 27 -3.71 15.93 17.18
CA ASP A 27 -3.46 17.30 17.68
C ASP A 27 -3.34 18.33 16.55
N ARG A 28 -3.07 17.86 15.31
CA ARG A 28 -2.85 18.69 14.13
C ARG A 28 -1.73 19.72 14.30
N ASP A 29 -0.69 19.34 14.99
CA ASP A 29 0.46 20.19 15.33
C ASP A 29 1.62 20.02 14.35
N PHE A 30 1.35 20.22 13.08
CA PHE A 30 2.32 20.11 11.97
C PHE A 30 2.21 21.27 10.98
N THR A 31 3.30 21.49 10.25
CA THR A 31 3.35 22.40 9.10
C THR A 31 3.19 21.61 7.80
N VAL A 32 2.58 22.22 6.80
CA VAL A 32 2.39 21.63 5.47
C VAL A 32 3.27 22.36 4.46
N ASP A 33 4.14 21.59 3.80
CA ASP A 33 4.92 22.03 2.65
C ASP A 33 4.34 21.41 1.37
N TRP A 34 4.79 21.91 0.23
CA TRP A 34 4.40 21.43 -1.09
C TRP A 34 5.61 20.88 -1.84
N LYS A 35 5.52 19.65 -2.30
CA LYS A 35 6.52 19.06 -3.19
C LYS A 35 6.47 19.73 -4.58
N THR A 36 7.50 19.55 -5.38
CA THR A 36 7.57 20.11 -6.76
C THR A 36 6.46 19.61 -7.68
N ASN A 37 5.92 18.44 -7.41
CA ASN A 37 4.76 17.83 -8.10
C ASN A 37 3.41 18.32 -7.57
N GLN A 38 3.39 19.30 -6.65
CA GLN A 38 2.21 19.89 -6.01
C GLN A 38 1.44 18.93 -5.08
N THR A 39 2.08 17.89 -4.55
CA THR A 39 1.54 17.09 -3.44
C THR A 39 1.94 17.69 -2.09
N GLU A 40 1.10 17.48 -1.08
CA GLU A 40 1.38 17.87 0.29
C GLU A 40 2.49 16.99 0.89
N VAL A 41 3.27 17.56 1.79
CA VAL A 41 4.21 16.86 2.67
C VAL A 41 4.29 17.61 3.99
N THR A 42 4.45 16.91 5.09
CA THR A 42 4.67 17.54 6.40
C THR A 42 6.07 17.22 6.93
N GLU A 43 6.50 17.93 7.96
CA GLU A 43 7.70 17.53 8.71
C GLU A 43 7.52 16.19 9.40
N ILE A 44 6.27 15.76 9.65
CA ILE A 44 5.96 14.47 10.26
C ILE A 44 6.31 13.32 9.33
N ASP A 45 6.02 13.44 8.02
CA ASP A 45 6.43 12.46 7.00
C ASP A 45 7.94 12.22 7.05
N ARG A 46 8.75 13.31 7.01
CA ARG A 46 10.22 13.24 7.00
C ARG A 46 10.78 12.66 8.30
N GLN A 47 10.20 13.04 9.44
CA GLN A 47 10.64 12.55 10.74
C GLN A 47 10.23 11.10 10.97
N ALA A 48 9.02 10.69 10.55
CA ALA A 48 8.57 9.32 10.62
C ALA A 48 9.45 8.41 9.76
N GLU A 49 9.79 8.81 8.52
CA GLU A 49 10.72 8.05 7.68
C GLU A 49 12.09 7.89 8.35
N THR A 50 12.62 8.97 8.91
CA THR A 50 13.90 8.94 9.65
C THR A 50 13.87 7.95 10.82
N LEU A 51 12.77 7.93 11.59
CA LEU A 51 12.60 7.00 12.71
C LEU A 51 12.51 5.55 12.22
N ILE A 52 11.74 5.28 11.19
CA ILE A 52 11.58 3.96 10.59
C ILE A 52 12.92 3.45 10.07
N VAL A 53 13.62 4.25 9.23
CA VAL A 53 14.90 3.87 8.61
C VAL A 53 15.96 3.60 9.67
N ASN A 54 16.08 4.46 10.69
CA ASN A 54 17.06 4.27 11.77
C ASN A 54 16.77 3.01 12.59
N SER A 55 15.51 2.71 12.88
CA SER A 55 15.09 1.52 13.61
C SER A 55 15.42 0.24 12.85
N LEU A 56 15.15 0.22 11.53
CA LEU A 56 15.49 -0.89 10.65
C LEU A 56 17.01 -1.08 10.52
N ALA A 57 17.76 0.01 10.30
CA ALA A 57 19.22 -0.03 10.13
C ALA A 57 19.94 -0.51 11.39
N ALA A 58 19.43 -0.20 12.59
CA ALA A 58 20.01 -0.68 13.85
C ALA A 58 19.98 -2.21 13.96
N GLN A 59 19.00 -2.88 13.38
CA GLN A 59 18.82 -4.34 13.43
C GLN A 59 19.26 -5.04 12.13
N ARG A 60 19.28 -4.33 11.01
CA ARG A 60 19.66 -4.83 9.68
C ARG A 60 20.62 -3.86 8.98
N PRO A 61 21.83 -3.65 9.53
CA PRO A 61 22.77 -2.65 9.00
C PRO A 61 23.27 -2.98 7.55
N ASP A 62 23.15 -4.24 7.13
CA ASP A 62 23.56 -4.68 5.79
C ASP A 62 22.42 -4.56 4.76
N HIS A 63 21.22 -4.13 5.14
CA HIS A 63 20.14 -3.89 4.21
C HIS A 63 20.21 -2.47 3.63
N GLY A 64 19.72 -2.31 2.38
CA GLY A 64 19.43 -1.01 1.80
C GLY A 64 18.10 -0.47 2.30
N ALA A 65 17.85 0.81 2.06
CA ALA A 65 16.56 1.46 2.27
C ALA A 65 16.18 2.30 1.05
N PHE A 66 14.89 2.45 0.80
CA PHE A 66 14.32 3.37 -0.19
C PHE A 66 13.05 3.95 0.39
N GLY A 67 13.06 5.22 0.70
CA GLY A 67 11.93 5.94 1.25
C GLY A 67 11.39 7.01 0.31
N GLU A 68 10.17 7.44 0.55
CA GLU A 68 9.50 8.50 -0.21
C GLU A 68 10.20 9.84 -0.05
N GLU A 69 10.63 10.19 1.17
CA GLU A 69 11.10 11.52 1.53
C GLU A 69 12.62 11.69 1.37
N HIS A 70 13.39 10.66 1.70
CA HIS A 70 14.86 10.70 1.67
C HIS A 70 15.48 9.89 0.54
N GLY A 71 14.68 9.11 -0.19
CA GLY A 71 15.16 8.29 -1.30
C GLY A 71 16.03 7.11 -0.86
N LEU A 72 17.11 6.84 -1.62
CA LEU A 72 18.00 5.72 -1.38
C LEU A 72 18.92 5.96 -0.17
N GLY A 73 19.05 4.94 0.67
CA GLY A 73 19.91 4.93 1.85
C GLY A 73 20.40 3.52 2.19
N GLY A 74 21.21 3.41 3.25
CA GLY A 74 21.76 2.14 3.70
C GLY A 74 22.75 1.52 2.73
N SER A 75 22.81 0.18 2.65
CA SER A 75 23.72 -0.55 1.78
C SER A 75 23.24 -0.56 0.33
N GLU A 76 23.92 0.16 -0.57
CA GLU A 76 23.57 0.25 -1.99
C GLU A 76 23.73 -1.09 -2.74
N THR A 77 24.64 -1.97 -2.28
CA THR A 77 24.94 -3.26 -2.91
C THR A 77 24.12 -4.42 -2.36
N SER A 78 23.31 -4.17 -1.33
CA SER A 78 22.47 -5.20 -0.72
C SER A 78 21.38 -5.67 -1.68
N ARG A 79 21.17 -6.98 -1.72
CA ARG A 79 20.00 -7.57 -2.39
C ARG A 79 18.71 -7.37 -1.56
N TRP A 80 18.85 -7.11 -0.25
CA TRP A 80 17.78 -6.83 0.67
C TRP A 80 17.58 -5.32 0.80
N ARG A 81 16.35 -4.86 0.62
CA ARG A 81 16.02 -3.44 0.76
C ARG A 81 14.67 -3.26 1.43
N TRP A 82 14.65 -2.40 2.42
CA TRP A 82 13.40 -1.86 2.96
C TRP A 82 12.88 -0.77 2.04
N VAL A 83 11.58 -0.83 1.73
CA VAL A 83 10.87 0.21 0.96
C VAL A 83 9.80 0.79 1.87
N ILE A 84 9.81 2.11 2.03
CA ILE A 84 9.07 2.79 3.08
C ILE A 84 8.27 3.95 2.48
N ASP A 85 6.99 4.01 2.81
CA ASP A 85 6.18 5.21 2.78
C ASP A 85 5.80 5.53 4.23
N PRO A 86 6.26 6.67 4.79
CA PRO A 86 5.98 7.02 6.18
C PRO A 86 4.52 7.34 6.43
N ILE A 87 3.84 7.99 5.47
CA ILE A 87 2.42 8.38 5.55
C ILE A 87 1.79 8.33 4.15
N ASP A 88 1.45 7.12 3.67
CA ASP A 88 0.57 6.99 2.50
C ASP A 88 -0.78 7.66 2.80
N GLY A 89 -1.22 8.53 1.90
CA GLY A 89 -2.40 9.35 2.10
C GLY A 89 -2.13 10.66 2.87
N THR A 90 -0.97 11.32 2.69
CA THR A 90 -0.61 12.60 3.33
C THR A 90 -1.70 13.67 3.16
N SER A 91 -2.37 13.73 2.02
CA SER A 91 -3.50 14.65 1.80
C SER A 91 -4.67 14.38 2.76
N GLY A 92 -4.95 13.11 3.04
CA GLY A 92 -5.92 12.69 4.06
C GLY A 92 -5.44 13.09 5.46
N PHE A 93 -4.18 12.80 5.79
CA PHE A 93 -3.55 13.15 7.06
C PHE A 93 -3.71 14.65 7.35
N VAL A 94 -3.31 15.50 6.42
CA VAL A 94 -3.39 16.98 6.54
C VAL A 94 -4.83 17.45 6.77
N ARG A 95 -5.81 16.80 6.15
CA ARG A 95 -7.24 17.18 6.27
C ARG A 95 -7.96 16.52 7.45
N GLY A 96 -7.28 15.63 8.20
CA GLY A 96 -7.86 14.88 9.32
C GLY A 96 -8.84 13.80 8.87
N ILE A 97 -8.64 13.28 7.68
CA ILE A 97 -9.30 12.07 7.20
C ILE A 97 -8.48 10.88 7.75
N PRO A 98 -9.08 9.91 8.44
CA PRO A 98 -8.32 8.84 9.11
C PRO A 98 -7.79 7.77 8.15
N VAL A 99 -7.88 7.99 6.84
CA VAL A 99 -7.37 7.09 5.79
C VAL A 99 -5.96 7.54 5.44
N TRP A 100 -5.01 7.03 6.19
CA TRP A 100 -3.56 7.14 5.98
C TRP A 100 -2.86 6.01 6.72
N ALA A 101 -1.67 5.61 6.26
CA ALA A 101 -0.92 4.50 6.85
C ALA A 101 0.59 4.66 6.67
N SER A 102 1.38 4.05 7.57
CA SER A 102 2.78 3.78 7.30
C SER A 102 2.91 2.44 6.59
N LEU A 103 3.62 2.43 5.46
CA LEU A 103 3.88 1.25 4.65
C LEU A 103 5.36 0.85 4.77
N ILE A 104 5.61 -0.39 5.19
CA ILE A 104 6.95 -0.94 5.39
C ILE A 104 7.05 -2.26 4.63
N ALA A 105 7.89 -2.31 3.62
CA ALA A 105 8.12 -3.52 2.84
C ALA A 105 9.57 -3.97 2.91
N LEU A 106 9.80 -5.27 2.87
CA LEU A 106 11.12 -5.85 2.59
C LEU A 106 11.12 -6.44 1.19
N THR A 107 12.12 -6.05 0.39
CA THR A 107 12.34 -6.61 -0.95
C THR A 107 13.62 -7.44 -0.97
N PHE A 108 13.64 -8.47 -1.84
CA PHE A 108 14.82 -9.23 -2.19
C PHE A 108 14.98 -9.19 -3.71
N ASP A 109 16.11 -8.68 -4.20
CA ASP A 109 16.33 -8.42 -5.63
C ASP A 109 15.20 -7.58 -6.26
N ASN A 110 14.75 -6.55 -5.57
CA ASN A 110 13.63 -5.67 -5.95
C ASN A 110 12.25 -6.37 -6.03
N VAL A 111 12.11 -7.60 -5.53
CA VAL A 111 10.81 -8.27 -5.43
C VAL A 111 10.32 -8.17 -3.98
N PRO A 112 9.16 -7.57 -3.71
CA PRO A 112 8.59 -7.52 -2.36
C PRO A 112 8.31 -8.93 -1.83
N VAL A 113 8.80 -9.22 -0.64
CA VAL A 113 8.66 -10.54 0.01
C VAL A 113 7.90 -10.47 1.32
N LEU A 114 7.77 -9.27 1.89
CA LEU A 114 7.10 -8.98 3.15
C LEU A 114 6.53 -7.57 3.09
N GLY A 115 5.34 -7.35 3.63
CA GLY A 115 4.70 -6.06 3.78
C GLY A 115 3.98 -5.91 5.11
N VAL A 116 4.05 -4.70 5.67
CA VAL A 116 3.25 -4.22 6.80
C VAL A 116 2.62 -2.90 6.40
N VAL A 117 1.31 -2.76 6.60
CA VAL A 117 0.52 -1.55 6.39
C VAL A 117 -0.14 -1.21 7.72
N SER A 118 0.28 -0.11 8.37
CA SER A 118 -0.25 0.29 9.67
C SER A 118 -1.03 1.59 9.58
N ALA A 119 -2.34 1.51 9.83
CA ALA A 119 -3.28 2.63 9.78
C ALA A 119 -3.84 2.94 11.19
N PRO A 120 -3.06 3.60 12.06
CA PRO A 120 -3.40 3.74 13.47
C PRO A 120 -4.67 4.57 13.71
N ALA A 121 -4.96 5.56 12.86
CA ALA A 121 -6.18 6.36 12.96
C ALA A 121 -7.46 5.56 12.67
N LEU A 122 -7.36 4.50 11.85
CA LEU A 122 -8.44 3.53 11.62
C LEU A 122 -8.47 2.44 12.69
N GLY A 123 -7.36 2.22 13.42
CA GLY A 123 -7.17 1.11 14.36
C GLY A 123 -6.98 -0.23 13.66
N PHE A 124 -6.33 -0.23 12.51
CA PHE A 124 -6.03 -1.41 11.69
C PHE A 124 -4.55 -1.51 11.38
N ARG A 125 -4.06 -2.75 11.30
CA ARG A 125 -2.75 -3.09 10.74
C ARG A 125 -2.84 -4.38 9.96
N TRP A 126 -2.35 -4.39 8.73
CA TRP A 126 -2.27 -5.56 7.86
C TRP A 126 -0.81 -5.96 7.67
N TRP A 127 -0.56 -7.26 7.56
CA TRP A 127 0.75 -7.78 7.20
C TRP A 127 0.63 -9.10 6.48
N GLY A 128 1.63 -9.38 5.67
CA GLY A 128 1.73 -10.63 4.92
C GLY A 128 3.03 -10.76 4.17
N GLY A 129 3.27 -11.93 3.64
CA GLY A 129 4.49 -12.19 2.87
C GLY A 129 4.65 -13.63 2.44
N VAL A 130 5.74 -13.88 1.75
CA VAL A 130 6.07 -15.20 1.19
C VAL A 130 6.16 -16.24 2.31
N SER A 131 5.28 -17.25 2.26
CA SER A 131 5.16 -18.34 3.24
C SER A 131 4.81 -17.89 4.67
N LEU A 132 4.34 -16.65 4.85
CA LEU A 132 3.89 -16.14 6.15
C LEU A 132 2.35 -16.17 6.30
N GLY A 133 1.60 -16.17 5.16
CA GLY A 133 0.17 -15.90 5.16
C GLY A 133 -0.11 -14.39 5.22
N ALA A 134 -1.39 -14.03 5.26
CA ALA A 134 -1.84 -12.66 5.41
C ALA A 134 -2.77 -12.52 6.62
N TYR A 135 -2.62 -11.42 7.34
CA TYR A 135 -3.32 -11.16 8.60
C TYR A 135 -3.74 -9.69 8.70
N VAL A 136 -4.72 -9.45 9.54
CA VAL A 136 -5.10 -8.12 10.00
C VAL A 136 -5.27 -8.12 11.51
N SER A 137 -4.75 -7.07 12.15
CA SER A 137 -5.15 -6.67 13.51
C SER A 137 -6.15 -5.54 13.38
N ALA A 138 -7.35 -5.75 13.90
CA ALA A 138 -8.43 -4.77 13.91
C ALA A 138 -8.78 -4.45 15.37
N ARG A 139 -8.43 -3.25 15.82
CA ARG A 139 -8.70 -2.79 17.19
C ARG A 139 -8.20 -3.78 18.26
N GLY A 140 -7.00 -4.36 18.03
CA GLY A 140 -6.37 -5.31 18.94
C GLY A 140 -6.83 -6.76 18.80
N THR A 141 -7.67 -7.08 17.80
CA THR A 141 -8.04 -8.47 17.48
C THR A 141 -7.39 -8.89 16.18
N GLU A 142 -6.54 -9.90 16.24
CA GLU A 142 -5.84 -10.46 15.09
C GLU A 142 -6.62 -11.60 14.45
N ARG A 143 -6.62 -11.64 13.11
CA ARG A 143 -7.16 -12.76 12.33
C ARG A 143 -6.40 -12.94 11.02
N SER A 144 -6.39 -14.16 10.49
CA SER A 144 -5.99 -14.40 9.09
C SER A 144 -7.02 -13.80 8.13
N ILE A 145 -6.54 -13.38 6.96
CA ILE A 145 -7.39 -12.84 5.89
C ILE A 145 -7.18 -13.62 4.59
N SER A 146 -8.18 -13.57 3.75
CA SER A 146 -8.16 -14.09 2.38
C SER A 146 -9.06 -13.27 1.49
N VAL A 147 -8.73 -13.23 0.20
CA VAL A 147 -9.57 -12.59 -0.82
C VAL A 147 -10.94 -13.26 -0.94
N SER A 148 -11.88 -12.57 -1.58
CA SER A 148 -13.25 -13.09 -1.81
C SER A 148 -13.27 -14.22 -2.85
N SER A 149 -14.39 -14.94 -2.91
CA SER A 149 -14.65 -15.96 -3.92
C SER A 149 -15.61 -15.52 -5.03
N VAL A 150 -15.89 -14.21 -5.14
CA VAL A 150 -16.71 -13.65 -6.22
C VAL A 150 -15.99 -13.87 -7.55
N ASN A 151 -16.70 -14.42 -8.55
CA ASN A 151 -16.08 -14.87 -9.80
C ASN A 151 -16.67 -14.24 -11.07
N ALA A 152 -17.53 -13.25 -10.92
CA ALA A 152 -18.11 -12.51 -12.04
C ALA A 152 -18.10 -11.01 -11.75
N LEU A 153 -17.70 -10.19 -12.73
CA LEU A 153 -17.62 -8.74 -12.57
C LEU A 153 -18.98 -8.12 -12.21
N GLY A 154 -20.08 -8.64 -12.77
CA GLY A 154 -21.43 -8.18 -12.45
C GLY A 154 -21.90 -8.43 -11.01
N ASP A 155 -21.21 -9.28 -10.26
CA ASP A 155 -21.45 -9.54 -8.84
C ASP A 155 -20.44 -8.85 -7.92
N SER A 156 -19.38 -8.27 -8.52
CA SER A 156 -18.23 -7.73 -7.79
C SER A 156 -18.46 -6.35 -7.20
N GLN A 157 -17.66 -6.03 -6.20
CA GLN A 157 -17.45 -4.68 -5.69
C GLN A 157 -16.05 -4.21 -6.11
N VAL A 158 -15.99 -3.12 -6.88
CA VAL A 158 -14.72 -2.52 -7.33
C VAL A 158 -14.43 -1.25 -6.56
N CYS A 159 -13.16 -1.03 -6.26
CA CYS A 159 -12.67 0.22 -5.68
C CYS A 159 -11.76 0.92 -6.67
N VAL A 160 -12.12 2.12 -7.04
CA VAL A 160 -11.35 2.95 -7.96
C VAL A 160 -11.70 4.42 -7.73
N THR A 161 -10.68 5.27 -7.66
CA THR A 161 -10.84 6.70 -7.48
C THR A 161 -10.49 7.42 -8.78
N HIS A 162 -11.42 8.22 -9.30
CA HIS A 162 -11.14 9.06 -10.46
C HIS A 162 -10.17 10.19 -10.06
N ASN A 163 -9.16 10.39 -10.89
CA ASN A 163 -8.26 11.53 -10.81
C ASN A 163 -7.92 12.01 -12.24
N ALA A 164 -7.24 13.16 -12.36
CA ALA A 164 -6.85 13.72 -13.65
C ALA A 164 -5.93 12.81 -14.48
N GLY A 165 -5.35 11.77 -13.88
CA GLY A 165 -4.55 10.77 -14.59
C GLY A 165 -5.39 9.95 -15.57
N TRP A 166 -6.61 9.60 -15.21
CA TRP A 166 -7.54 8.88 -16.10
C TRP A 166 -7.81 9.66 -17.38
N ASP A 167 -8.04 10.98 -17.25
CA ASP A 167 -8.29 11.85 -18.42
C ASP A 167 -7.03 11.97 -19.27
N ARG A 168 -5.85 12.16 -18.65
CA ARG A 168 -4.57 12.26 -19.37
C ARG A 168 -4.23 10.99 -20.16
N LEU A 169 -4.58 9.83 -19.63
CA LEU A 169 -4.39 8.54 -20.30
C LEU A 169 -5.48 8.22 -21.32
N GLY A 170 -6.58 9.00 -21.37
CA GLY A 170 -7.73 8.72 -22.22
C GLY A 170 -8.52 7.47 -21.76
N LEU A 171 -8.49 7.16 -20.48
CA LEU A 171 -9.09 5.96 -19.89
C LEU A 171 -10.38 6.22 -19.12
N THR A 172 -10.89 7.46 -19.11
CA THR A 172 -12.10 7.83 -18.35
C THR A 172 -13.32 7.00 -18.77
N ASP A 173 -13.53 6.76 -20.06
CA ASP A 173 -14.63 5.91 -20.53
C ASP A 173 -14.48 4.45 -20.09
N ARG A 174 -13.25 3.96 -19.98
CA ARG A 174 -12.95 2.60 -19.50
C ARG A 174 -13.22 2.48 -18.00
N LEU A 175 -12.84 3.49 -17.23
CA LEU A 175 -13.21 3.59 -15.81
C LEU A 175 -14.73 3.53 -15.63
N ILE A 176 -15.47 4.34 -16.38
CA ILE A 176 -16.94 4.35 -16.33
C ILE A 176 -17.50 2.98 -16.69
N THR A 177 -16.95 2.32 -17.73
CA THR A 177 -17.35 0.98 -18.14
C THR A 177 -17.14 -0.04 -17.02
N LEU A 178 -15.97 -0.05 -16.37
CA LEU A 178 -15.68 -0.91 -15.23
C LEU A 178 -16.68 -0.70 -14.09
N GLN A 179 -16.95 0.57 -13.74
CA GLN A 179 -17.89 0.91 -12.68
C GLN A 179 -19.34 0.51 -12.99
N GLN A 180 -19.75 0.56 -14.27
CA GLN A 180 -21.09 0.18 -14.71
C GLN A 180 -21.29 -1.33 -14.81
N GLN A 181 -20.23 -2.08 -15.12
CA GLN A 181 -20.29 -3.54 -15.21
C GLN A 181 -20.23 -4.20 -13.84
N ALA A 182 -19.57 -3.56 -12.86
CA ALA A 182 -19.53 -4.06 -11.48
C ALA A 182 -20.88 -3.87 -10.78
N ARG A 183 -21.20 -4.78 -9.87
CA ARG A 183 -22.38 -4.66 -9.00
C ARG A 183 -22.36 -3.35 -8.19
N ARG A 184 -21.16 -2.93 -7.74
CA ARG A 184 -20.99 -1.73 -6.92
C ARG A 184 -19.59 -1.15 -7.07
N SER A 185 -19.50 0.17 -7.13
CA SER A 185 -18.22 0.88 -7.11
C SER A 185 -18.09 1.75 -5.84
N ARG A 186 -16.85 1.87 -5.34
CA ARG A 186 -16.44 2.73 -4.23
C ARG A 186 -15.14 3.43 -4.61
N GLY A 187 -14.83 4.54 -3.93
CA GLY A 187 -13.56 5.24 -4.01
C GLY A 187 -13.01 5.46 -2.60
N PHE A 188 -12.22 4.51 -2.08
CA PHE A 188 -11.55 4.66 -0.79
C PHE A 188 -10.15 5.25 -0.98
N GLY A 189 -9.46 4.87 -2.06
CA GLY A 189 -8.12 5.35 -2.41
C GLY A 189 -7.01 4.79 -1.54
N ASP A 190 -5.80 5.17 -1.90
CA ASP A 190 -4.55 4.90 -1.21
C ASP A 190 -4.40 3.41 -0.85
N PHE A 191 -3.61 3.07 0.16
CA PHE A 191 -3.43 1.68 0.61
C PHE A 191 -4.74 0.93 0.88
N TRP A 192 -5.79 1.64 1.36
CA TRP A 192 -6.95 0.97 1.96
C TRP A 192 -7.77 0.18 0.95
N GLN A 193 -7.90 0.65 -0.29
CA GLN A 193 -8.61 -0.09 -1.32
C GLN A 193 -8.01 -1.47 -1.58
N HIS A 194 -6.68 -1.59 -1.57
CA HIS A 194 -5.96 -2.85 -1.76
C HIS A 194 -6.07 -3.77 -0.53
N MET A 195 -6.02 -3.21 0.67
CA MET A 195 -6.21 -3.97 1.91
C MET A 195 -7.63 -4.53 2.01
N LEU A 196 -8.63 -3.81 1.53
CA LEU A 196 -10.01 -4.32 1.44
C LEU A 196 -10.13 -5.49 0.45
N VAL A 197 -9.33 -5.52 -0.62
CA VAL A 197 -9.24 -6.69 -1.51
C VAL A 197 -8.60 -7.87 -0.78
N ALA A 198 -7.48 -7.66 -0.08
CA ALA A 198 -6.83 -8.70 0.70
C ALA A 198 -7.74 -9.30 1.78
N GLU A 199 -8.66 -8.51 2.35
CA GLU A 199 -9.66 -8.96 3.34
C GLU A 199 -10.90 -9.63 2.72
N GLY A 200 -11.04 -9.62 1.39
CA GLY A 200 -12.23 -10.11 0.69
C GLY A 200 -13.46 -9.20 0.82
N ALA A 201 -13.29 -7.98 1.29
CA ALA A 201 -14.36 -6.97 1.41
C ALA A 201 -14.63 -6.24 0.10
N MET A 202 -13.61 -6.14 -0.76
CA MET A 202 -13.69 -5.68 -2.15
C MET A 202 -13.09 -6.78 -3.05
N ASP A 203 -13.43 -6.76 -4.33
CA ASP A 203 -13.01 -7.80 -5.27
C ASP A 203 -11.90 -7.32 -6.20
N VAL A 204 -11.88 -6.02 -6.49
CA VAL A 204 -10.90 -5.34 -7.34
C VAL A 204 -10.59 -3.96 -6.80
N ALA A 205 -9.32 -3.56 -6.83
CA ALA A 205 -8.85 -2.19 -6.60
C ALA A 205 -7.94 -1.77 -7.75
N VAL A 206 -8.09 -0.52 -8.23
CA VAL A 206 -7.36 -0.02 -9.40
C VAL A 206 -6.80 1.38 -9.14
N ASP A 207 -5.49 1.52 -9.30
CA ASP A 207 -4.78 2.79 -9.49
C ASP A 207 -4.26 2.85 -10.92
N ALA A 208 -4.92 3.63 -11.76
CA ALA A 208 -4.56 3.71 -13.17
C ALA A 208 -3.27 4.47 -13.43
N VAL A 209 -2.90 5.40 -12.55
CA VAL A 209 -1.69 6.20 -12.64
C VAL A 209 -1.46 7.01 -11.35
N GLY A 210 -0.20 7.30 -11.06
CA GLY A 210 0.20 8.26 -10.04
C GLY A 210 0.62 7.64 -8.73
N VAL A 211 0.82 6.33 -8.70
CA VAL A 211 1.44 5.61 -7.56
C VAL A 211 2.93 5.45 -7.78
N ALA A 212 3.67 5.29 -6.71
CA ALA A 212 5.11 5.09 -6.71
C ALA A 212 5.49 3.73 -6.07
N PRO A 213 6.74 3.29 -6.22
CA PRO A 213 7.17 2.02 -5.64
C PRO A 213 6.94 1.88 -4.13
N TYR A 214 7.04 2.96 -3.36
CA TYR A 214 6.84 2.95 -1.91
C TYR A 214 5.35 2.81 -1.54
N ASP A 215 4.40 3.29 -2.36
CA ASP A 215 2.96 3.09 -2.17
C ASP A 215 2.55 1.62 -2.35
N LEU A 216 3.31 0.86 -3.15
CA LEU A 216 2.91 -0.45 -3.65
C LEU A 216 3.69 -1.62 -3.04
N ALA A 217 4.93 -1.39 -2.59
CA ALA A 217 5.83 -2.47 -2.17
C ALA A 217 5.29 -3.27 -0.98
N ALA A 218 4.61 -2.63 -0.01
CA ALA A 218 4.01 -3.33 1.12
C ALA A 218 2.68 -4.01 0.76
N ILE A 219 1.94 -3.43 -0.17
CA ILE A 219 0.63 -3.90 -0.60
C ILE A 219 0.72 -5.26 -1.30
N ARG A 220 1.62 -5.38 -2.28
CA ARG A 220 1.74 -6.57 -3.11
C ARG A 220 1.87 -7.87 -2.33
N PRO A 221 2.85 -8.05 -1.41
CA PRO A 221 3.02 -9.30 -0.70
C PRO A 221 1.85 -9.64 0.24
N ILE A 222 1.10 -8.64 0.73
CA ILE A 222 -0.10 -8.87 1.54
C ILE A 222 -1.23 -9.41 0.66
N VAL A 223 -1.50 -8.78 -0.48
CA VAL A 223 -2.54 -9.23 -1.43
C VAL A 223 -2.24 -10.62 -1.95
N GLU A 224 -0.99 -10.90 -2.38
CA GLU A 224 -0.57 -12.22 -2.86
C GLU A 224 -0.64 -13.28 -1.76
N ALA A 225 -0.25 -12.96 -0.52
CA ALA A 225 -0.33 -13.89 0.62
C ALA A 225 -1.79 -14.16 1.06
N ALA A 226 -2.72 -13.24 0.77
CA ALA A 226 -4.16 -13.44 0.96
C ALA A 226 -4.81 -14.29 -0.16
N GLY A 227 -4.05 -14.72 -1.17
CA GLY A 227 -4.51 -15.49 -2.32
C GLY A 227 -5.02 -14.65 -3.48
N GLY A 228 -4.80 -13.34 -3.46
CA GLY A 228 -5.13 -12.41 -4.54
C GLY A 228 -4.04 -12.32 -5.62
N THR A 229 -4.30 -11.48 -6.60
CA THR A 229 -3.37 -11.16 -7.69
C THR A 229 -3.08 -9.67 -7.69
N PHE A 230 -1.79 -9.34 -7.83
CA PHE A 230 -1.31 -7.96 -7.93
C PHE A 230 -0.46 -7.80 -9.19
N THR A 231 -0.81 -6.83 -10.04
CA THR A 231 -0.02 -6.41 -11.21
C THR A 231 -0.10 -4.91 -11.41
N ASP A 232 0.69 -4.40 -12.34
CA ASP A 232 0.40 -3.11 -12.95
C ASP A 232 -0.84 -3.19 -13.86
N ARG A 233 -1.23 -2.07 -14.46
CA ARG A 233 -2.36 -1.98 -15.40
C ARG A 233 -2.19 -2.86 -16.64
N HIS A 234 -0.95 -3.21 -17.03
CA HIS A 234 -0.65 -4.01 -18.21
C HIS A 234 -0.48 -5.51 -17.93
N GLY A 235 -0.63 -5.92 -16.66
CA GLY A 235 -0.52 -7.31 -16.24
C GLY A 235 0.89 -7.73 -15.79
N GLU A 236 1.84 -6.78 -15.70
CA GLU A 236 3.18 -7.07 -15.18
C GLU A 236 3.15 -7.16 -13.64
N PRO A 237 3.65 -8.25 -13.03
CA PRO A 237 3.65 -8.43 -11.59
C PRO A 237 4.77 -7.61 -10.92
N THR A 238 4.62 -6.29 -10.92
CA THR A 238 5.62 -5.35 -10.43
C THR A 238 5.01 -4.25 -9.56
N HIS A 239 5.77 -3.75 -8.60
CA HIS A 239 5.46 -2.56 -7.81
C HIS A 239 6.26 -1.33 -8.30
N LEU A 240 7.07 -1.47 -9.36
CA LEU A 240 7.99 -0.43 -9.81
C LEU A 240 7.37 0.54 -10.82
N HIS A 241 6.18 0.23 -11.30
CA HIS A 241 5.44 1.07 -12.24
C HIS A 241 4.47 2.01 -11.50
N ASP A 242 3.93 2.98 -12.22
CA ASP A 242 3.07 4.02 -11.68
C ASP A 242 1.57 3.66 -11.67
N THR A 243 1.26 2.38 -11.81
CA THR A 243 -0.11 1.84 -11.84
C THR A 243 -0.20 0.55 -11.05
N ALA A 244 -1.38 0.23 -10.51
CA ALA A 244 -1.61 -1.02 -9.79
C ALA A 244 -3.04 -1.55 -9.98
N ILE A 245 -3.17 -2.88 -10.06
CA ILE A 245 -4.43 -3.60 -9.94
C ILE A 245 -4.24 -4.70 -8.91
N SER A 246 -5.05 -4.65 -7.85
CA SER A 246 -5.24 -5.78 -6.93
C SER A 246 -6.58 -6.41 -7.18
N SER A 247 -6.65 -7.74 -7.18
CA SER A 247 -7.92 -8.45 -7.29
C SER A 247 -7.91 -9.76 -6.50
N ASN A 248 -9.10 -10.37 -6.40
CA ASN A 248 -9.25 -11.72 -5.86
C ASN A 248 -8.78 -12.84 -6.83
N GLY A 249 -8.20 -12.46 -8.00
CA GLY A 249 -7.68 -13.37 -9.02
C GLY A 249 -8.71 -13.86 -10.05
N HIS A 250 -9.99 -13.93 -9.71
CA HIS A 250 -10.99 -14.54 -10.60
C HIS A 250 -11.33 -13.69 -11.82
N MET A 251 -11.24 -12.36 -11.71
CA MET A 251 -11.59 -11.43 -12.80
C MET A 251 -10.42 -10.50 -13.17
N HIS A 252 -9.20 -10.83 -12.75
CA HIS A 252 -8.03 -9.98 -12.95
C HIS A 252 -7.78 -9.67 -14.43
N ASP A 253 -7.72 -10.70 -15.26
CA ASP A 253 -7.49 -10.57 -16.70
C ASP A 253 -8.61 -9.82 -17.41
N GLU A 254 -9.88 -10.01 -16.98
CA GLU A 254 -11.02 -9.27 -17.51
C GLU A 254 -10.90 -7.76 -17.22
N VAL A 255 -10.47 -7.40 -15.99
CA VAL A 255 -10.26 -6.00 -15.62
C VAL A 255 -9.10 -5.39 -16.41
N ILE A 256 -7.98 -6.11 -16.56
CA ILE A 256 -6.87 -5.68 -17.42
C ILE A 256 -7.35 -5.42 -18.84
N ALA A 257 -8.10 -6.35 -19.42
CA ALA A 257 -8.62 -6.20 -20.78
C ALA A 257 -9.60 -5.00 -20.95
N LEU A 258 -10.38 -4.68 -19.92
CA LEU A 258 -11.24 -3.51 -19.91
C LEU A 258 -10.45 -2.19 -19.85
N LEU A 259 -9.28 -2.18 -19.22
CA LEU A 259 -8.47 -0.98 -19.02
C LEU A 259 -7.45 -0.73 -20.15
N ASN A 260 -7.21 -1.68 -21.04
CA ASN A 260 -6.27 -1.60 -22.17
C ASN A 260 -6.97 -1.68 -23.53
#